data_639da486e5c69107eb941068fb4d399e
#
_entry.id   639da486e5c69107eb941068fb4d399e
#
_cell.length_a   1.000
_cell.length_b   1.000
_cell.length_c   1.000
_cell.angle_alpha   90.00
_cell.angle_beta   90.00
_cell.angle_gamma   90.00
#
_symmetry.space_group_name_H-M   'P 1'
#
loop_
_entity.id
_entity.type
_entity.pdbx_description
1 polymer ?
#
loop_
_entity_poly.entity_id
_entity_poly.type
_entity_poly.pdbx_seq_one_letter_code
_entity_poly.pdbx_strand_id
1 'polypeptide(L)'
;MAEGVRRLRIALVAPVAQPVPPPRSGSIETLTALLANGLVDRGHDVTLFATGGSTTRARLHAVYDKGYLENPALWPWELCELFNLAAALEQAASFDLVHAQAEYAPLSLSFSGLSRVPLLHTVHHLPSPPEAALWSRYAAAPFIAVSHEQARALAGLHVAGVVHHAVEIEAYAFRADPEDYLLFLGRFTEGKGALAAIEMARRTGHRLLIAAAENDYYRQHVAPLVDGQQVVYVGEVSHADKVALLGGARALVYPVQAAEPFGLVLAEAAACGTPVAALRRGAVGEIVDDDVTGVAFDSMDALIAGLPRVLALDRGQVRATAVRRFGVDRMVDGYLALYAALAGAAMKT
;
A
#
# COMPACT_ATOMS: atom_id res chain seq x y z
N MET A 1 6.74 -36.20 7.75
CA MET A 1 6.59 -35.30 8.93
C MET A 1 7.06 -33.95 8.46
N ALA A 2 6.17 -32.98 8.40
CA ALA A 2 6.56 -31.62 8.05
C ALA A 2 7.52 -31.10 9.13
N GLU A 3 8.73 -30.69 8.74
CA GLU A 3 9.63 -29.98 9.63
C GLU A 3 8.85 -28.80 10.21
N GLY A 4 8.73 -28.78 11.55
CA GLY A 4 7.93 -27.77 12.23
C GLY A 4 8.49 -26.38 11.91
N VAL A 5 7.68 -25.54 11.29
CA VAL A 5 8.01 -24.14 11.04
C VAL A 5 8.42 -23.51 12.37
N ARG A 6 9.66 -23.02 12.46
CA ARG A 6 10.17 -22.39 13.68
C ARG A 6 9.29 -21.20 14.03
N ARG A 7 8.74 -21.17 15.23
CA ARG A 7 8.02 -20.02 15.76
C ARG A 7 8.99 -18.86 15.97
N LEU A 8 8.75 -17.74 15.32
CA LEU A 8 9.54 -16.52 15.45
C LEU A 8 8.87 -15.55 16.43
N ARG A 9 9.68 -14.77 17.15
CA ARG A 9 9.28 -13.62 17.97
C ARG A 9 9.59 -12.37 17.16
N ILE A 10 8.55 -11.63 16.77
CA ILE A 10 8.64 -10.56 15.79
C ILE A 10 8.17 -9.25 16.42
N ALA A 11 9.01 -8.22 16.39
CA ALA A 11 8.57 -6.85 16.63
C ALA A 11 8.18 -6.22 15.29
N LEU A 12 6.92 -5.84 15.14
CA LEU A 12 6.42 -5.11 13.99
C LEU A 12 6.16 -3.67 14.37
N VAL A 13 6.89 -2.73 13.78
CA VAL A 13 6.83 -1.30 14.12
C VAL A 13 6.01 -0.57 13.04
N ALA A 14 4.82 -0.14 13.42
CA ALA A 14 3.90 0.62 12.58
C ALA A 14 4.15 2.14 12.69
N PRO A 15 3.65 2.95 11.76
CA PRO A 15 3.50 4.38 11.98
C PRO A 15 2.63 4.67 13.20
N VAL A 16 2.88 5.80 13.87
CA VAL A 16 2.04 6.30 14.97
C VAL A 16 1.20 7.51 14.55
N ALA A 17 0.90 7.60 13.26
CA ALA A 17 0.02 8.62 12.70
C ALA A 17 -1.43 8.44 13.17
N GLN A 18 -1.91 7.21 13.17
CA GLN A 18 -3.29 6.81 13.46
C GLN A 18 -3.34 5.33 13.90
N PRO A 19 -4.51 4.81 14.34
CA PRO A 19 -4.64 3.40 14.72
C PRO A 19 -4.35 2.41 13.59
N VAL A 20 -3.98 1.19 13.96
CA VAL A 20 -3.75 0.03 13.09
C VAL A 20 -4.84 -1.03 13.37
N PRO A 21 -5.78 -1.32 12.43
CA PRO A 21 -5.99 -0.62 11.15
C PRO A 21 -6.56 0.79 11.32
N PRO A 22 -6.46 1.65 10.30
CA PRO A 22 -6.95 3.01 10.37
C PRO A 22 -8.48 3.06 10.23
N PRO A 23 -9.15 4.07 10.83
CA PRO A 23 -10.61 4.18 10.74
C PRO A 23 -11.12 4.58 9.34
N ARG A 24 -10.26 5.17 8.51
CA ARG A 24 -10.59 5.63 7.15
C ARG A 24 -9.49 5.24 6.16
N SER A 25 -8.71 6.21 5.70
CA SER A 25 -7.58 5.99 4.79
C SER A 25 -6.28 5.79 5.57
N GLY A 26 -5.40 4.92 5.06
CA GLY A 26 -4.10 4.60 5.66
C GLY A 26 -3.62 3.26 5.14
N SER A 27 -2.89 3.29 4.01
CA SER A 27 -2.45 2.05 3.36
C SER A 27 -1.43 1.28 4.19
N ILE A 28 -0.48 1.99 4.82
CA ILE A 28 0.59 1.35 5.60
C ILE A 28 0.00 0.70 6.85
N GLU A 29 -0.88 1.39 7.56
CA GLU A 29 -1.55 0.87 8.76
C GLU A 29 -2.44 -0.32 8.42
N THR A 30 -3.19 -0.25 7.31
CA THR A 30 -4.01 -1.39 6.83
C THR A 30 -3.13 -2.61 6.54
N LEU A 31 -2.06 -2.43 5.77
CA LEU A 31 -1.14 -3.52 5.43
C LEU A 31 -0.41 -4.08 6.66
N THR A 32 -0.05 -3.22 7.60
CA THR A 32 0.57 -3.63 8.87
C THR A 32 -0.40 -4.46 9.71
N ALA A 33 -1.69 -4.09 9.77
CA ALA A 33 -2.72 -4.89 10.44
C ALA A 33 -2.87 -6.28 9.80
N LEU A 34 -2.96 -6.34 8.47
CA LEU A 34 -3.05 -7.60 7.73
C LEU A 34 -1.83 -8.49 7.99
N LEU A 35 -0.63 -7.91 7.95
CA LEU A 35 0.60 -8.64 8.23
C LEU A 35 0.67 -9.13 9.68
N ALA A 36 0.41 -8.25 10.66
CA ALA A 36 0.46 -8.61 12.07
C ALA A 36 -0.48 -9.78 12.39
N ASN A 37 -1.73 -9.67 11.94
CA ASN A 37 -2.75 -10.70 12.16
C ASN A 37 -2.43 -11.99 11.41
N GLY A 38 -1.97 -11.90 10.17
CA GLY A 38 -1.60 -13.07 9.38
C GLY A 38 -0.40 -13.83 9.95
N LEU A 39 0.58 -13.14 10.55
CA LEU A 39 1.70 -13.76 11.25
C LEU A 39 1.25 -14.48 12.52
N VAL A 40 0.33 -13.90 13.30
CA VAL A 40 -0.26 -14.55 14.48
C VAL A 40 -1.03 -15.82 14.07
N ASP A 41 -1.81 -15.78 12.99
CA ASP A 41 -2.54 -16.95 12.47
C ASP A 41 -1.61 -18.10 12.04
N ARG A 42 -0.38 -17.77 11.64
CA ARG A 42 0.69 -18.76 11.34
C ARG A 42 1.42 -19.26 12.59
N GLY A 43 1.00 -18.81 13.80
CA GLY A 43 1.54 -19.26 15.09
C GLY A 43 2.81 -18.54 15.54
N HIS A 44 3.17 -17.40 14.93
CA HIS A 44 4.30 -16.59 15.37
C HIS A 44 3.92 -15.72 16.58
N ASP A 45 4.93 -15.34 17.39
CA ASP A 45 4.77 -14.44 18.54
C ASP A 45 5.05 -12.99 18.05
N VAL A 46 4.00 -12.24 17.85
CA VAL A 46 4.10 -10.89 17.27
C VAL A 46 3.77 -9.84 18.33
N THR A 47 4.63 -8.85 18.45
CA THR A 47 4.35 -7.61 19.18
C THR A 47 4.25 -6.48 18.16
N LEU A 48 3.09 -5.85 18.11
CA LEU A 48 2.84 -4.67 17.27
C LEU A 48 3.11 -3.41 18.09
N PHE A 49 4.06 -2.61 17.65
CA PHE A 49 4.35 -1.28 18.18
C PHE A 49 3.56 -0.27 17.37
N ALA A 50 2.49 0.28 17.97
CA ALA A 50 1.53 1.16 17.31
C ALA A 50 0.82 2.04 18.35
N THR A 51 -0.18 2.85 17.93
CA THR A 51 -0.99 3.66 18.87
C THR A 51 -1.95 2.80 19.69
N GLY A 52 -2.35 3.28 20.87
CA GLY A 52 -3.23 2.57 21.83
C GLY A 52 -4.63 2.28 21.29
N GLY A 53 -5.11 3.06 20.31
CA GLY A 53 -6.39 2.81 19.64
C GLY A 53 -6.35 1.68 18.61
N SER A 54 -5.21 1.02 18.39
CA SER A 54 -5.05 -0.06 17.42
C SER A 54 -5.76 -1.35 17.83
N THR A 55 -6.26 -2.10 16.86
CA THR A 55 -6.94 -3.39 17.07
C THR A 55 -6.18 -4.49 16.33
N THR A 56 -5.64 -5.46 17.05
CA THR A 56 -4.81 -6.53 16.50
C THR A 56 -4.94 -7.80 17.32
N ARG A 57 -4.65 -8.97 16.71
CA ARG A 57 -4.45 -10.24 17.41
C ARG A 57 -3.04 -10.42 17.97
N ALA A 58 -2.11 -9.56 17.54
CA ALA A 58 -0.77 -9.48 18.10
C ALA A 58 -0.80 -8.83 19.50
N ARG A 59 0.28 -8.97 20.27
CA ARG A 59 0.44 -8.18 21.47
C ARG A 59 0.64 -6.71 21.09
N LEU A 60 -0.21 -5.82 21.55
CA LEU A 60 -0.05 -4.39 21.32
C LEU A 60 0.91 -3.78 22.34
N HIS A 61 1.90 -3.03 21.85
CA HIS A 61 2.71 -2.12 22.67
C HIS A 61 2.50 -0.69 22.15
N ALA A 62 1.97 0.18 23.00
CA ALA A 62 1.66 1.54 22.62
C ALA A 62 2.44 2.53 23.47
N VAL A 63 3.19 3.42 22.84
CA VAL A 63 3.86 4.57 23.48
C VAL A 63 2.88 5.75 23.59
N TYR A 64 1.95 5.84 22.64
CA TYR A 64 0.93 6.89 22.58
C TYR A 64 -0.46 6.27 22.51
N ASP A 65 -1.41 6.83 23.27
CA ASP A 65 -2.82 6.41 23.22
C ASP A 65 -3.46 6.75 21.87
N LYS A 66 -3.11 7.92 21.31
CA LYS A 66 -3.60 8.43 20.02
C LYS A 66 -2.45 8.82 19.13
N GLY A 67 -2.64 8.72 17.82
CA GLY A 67 -1.65 9.14 16.83
C GLY A 67 -1.59 10.66 16.64
N TYR A 68 -0.51 11.13 15.98
CA TYR A 68 -0.30 12.57 15.76
C TYR A 68 -1.34 13.19 14.79
N LEU A 69 -2.04 12.42 13.98
CA LEU A 69 -3.18 12.90 13.19
C LEU A 69 -4.43 13.15 14.04
N GLU A 70 -4.54 12.49 15.20
CA GLU A 70 -5.66 12.64 16.13
C GLU A 70 -5.33 13.59 17.28
N ASN A 71 -4.05 13.78 17.58
CA ASN A 71 -3.56 14.62 18.67
C ASN A 71 -2.48 15.60 18.20
N PRO A 72 -2.84 16.85 17.83
CA PRO A 72 -1.90 17.86 17.35
C PRO A 72 -0.80 18.25 18.35
N ALA A 73 -0.93 17.89 19.63
CA ALA A 73 0.12 18.11 20.62
C ALA A 73 1.34 17.19 20.44
N LEU A 74 1.19 16.11 19.66
CA LEU A 74 2.26 15.19 19.29
C LEU A 74 3.05 15.77 18.10
N TRP A 75 3.93 16.72 18.38
CA TRP A 75 4.75 17.41 17.40
C TRP A 75 6.15 17.70 17.96
N PRO A 76 7.22 17.57 17.16
CA PRO A 76 7.20 17.11 15.76
C PRO A 76 6.95 15.60 15.63
N TRP A 77 6.20 15.22 14.58
CA TRP A 77 5.75 13.85 14.35
C TRP A 77 6.93 12.87 14.20
N GLU A 78 8.08 13.30 13.68
CA GLU A 78 9.30 12.51 13.54
C GLU A 78 9.80 11.97 14.89
N LEU A 79 9.66 12.77 15.96
CA LEU A 79 10.02 12.29 17.30
C LEU A 79 9.05 11.22 17.79
N CYS A 80 7.77 11.31 17.42
CA CYS A 80 6.78 10.30 17.80
C CYS A 80 7.12 8.95 17.15
N GLU A 81 7.48 8.96 15.85
CA GLU A 81 7.95 7.77 15.14
C GLU A 81 9.24 7.22 15.76
N LEU A 82 10.18 8.10 16.11
CA LEU A 82 11.45 7.72 16.74
C LEU A 82 11.22 7.06 18.11
N PHE A 83 10.33 7.59 18.95
CA PHE A 83 10.02 6.99 20.26
C PHE A 83 9.34 5.64 20.13
N ASN A 84 8.44 5.46 19.16
CA ASN A 84 7.83 4.16 18.90
C ASN A 84 8.87 3.12 18.45
N LEU A 85 9.78 3.52 17.55
CA LEU A 85 10.90 2.68 17.13
C LEU A 85 11.85 2.36 18.30
N ALA A 86 12.20 3.36 19.12
CA ALA A 86 13.07 3.19 20.28
C ALA A 86 12.48 2.15 21.26
N ALA A 87 11.17 2.21 21.54
CA ALA A 87 10.49 1.23 22.40
C ALA A 87 10.62 -0.22 21.89
N ALA A 88 10.65 -0.42 20.57
CA ALA A 88 10.91 -1.74 19.99
C ALA A 88 12.38 -2.14 20.11
N LEU A 89 13.31 -1.21 19.87
CA LEU A 89 14.75 -1.49 19.92
C LEU A 89 15.27 -1.72 21.33
N GLU A 90 14.72 -1.04 22.35
CA GLU A 90 15.01 -1.28 23.76
C GLU A 90 14.69 -2.71 24.17
N GLN A 91 13.70 -3.33 23.54
CA GLN A 91 13.27 -4.71 23.77
C GLN A 91 13.82 -5.69 22.72
N ALA A 92 14.75 -5.26 21.85
CA ALA A 92 15.21 -6.06 20.70
C ALA A 92 15.71 -7.46 21.09
N ALA A 93 16.33 -7.62 22.26
CA ALA A 93 16.78 -8.93 22.76
C ALA A 93 15.64 -9.95 22.98
N SER A 94 14.40 -9.50 23.09
CA SER A 94 13.20 -10.34 23.22
C SER A 94 12.68 -10.87 21.90
N PHE A 95 13.18 -10.38 20.77
CA PHE A 95 12.73 -10.71 19.43
C PHE A 95 13.80 -11.45 18.63
N ASP A 96 13.37 -12.16 17.60
CA ASP A 96 14.26 -12.76 16.61
C ASP A 96 14.56 -11.78 15.47
N LEU A 97 13.69 -10.78 15.27
CA LEU A 97 13.85 -9.66 14.33
C LEU A 97 12.94 -8.50 14.69
N VAL A 98 13.27 -7.31 14.18
CA VAL A 98 12.45 -6.11 14.19
C VAL A 98 12.15 -5.73 12.74
N HIS A 99 10.89 -5.46 12.41
CA HIS A 99 10.47 -5.07 11.09
C HIS A 99 9.78 -3.69 11.12
N ALA A 100 10.43 -2.68 10.55
CA ALA A 100 9.91 -1.33 10.45
C ALA A 100 9.03 -1.20 9.20
N GLN A 101 7.77 -0.81 9.44
CA GLN A 101 6.77 -0.48 8.42
C GLN A 101 6.48 1.04 8.38
N ALA A 102 7.19 1.82 9.20
CA ALA A 102 6.99 3.25 9.28
C ALA A 102 7.29 3.92 7.94
N GLU A 103 6.57 4.98 7.63
CA GLU A 103 6.71 5.74 6.38
C GLU A 103 8.13 6.30 6.21
N TYR A 104 8.80 6.61 7.31
CA TYR A 104 10.15 7.14 7.36
C TYR A 104 11.19 6.07 7.69
N ALA A 105 11.53 5.25 6.71
CA ALA A 105 12.66 4.35 6.78
C ALA A 105 13.97 5.02 7.28
N PRO A 106 14.30 6.30 6.95
CA PRO A 106 15.50 6.97 7.44
C PRO A 106 15.70 6.95 8.94
N LEU A 107 14.64 7.06 9.76
CA LEU A 107 14.79 7.05 11.22
C LEU A 107 15.30 5.71 11.74
N SER A 108 14.86 4.59 11.16
CA SER A 108 15.28 3.25 11.57
C SER A 108 16.65 2.84 10.99
N LEU A 109 17.06 3.40 9.85
CA LEU A 109 18.31 3.04 9.18
C LEU A 109 19.55 3.28 10.03
N SER A 110 19.59 4.42 10.77
CA SER A 110 20.72 4.74 11.65
C SER A 110 20.93 3.72 12.78
N PHE A 111 19.92 2.94 13.10
CA PHE A 111 19.99 1.90 14.13
C PHE A 111 20.31 0.50 13.58
N SER A 112 20.31 0.31 12.25
CA SER A 112 20.53 -1.00 11.63
C SER A 112 21.87 -1.64 12.04
N GLY A 113 22.93 -0.83 12.17
CA GLY A 113 24.24 -1.29 12.62
C GLY A 113 24.40 -1.42 14.14
N LEU A 114 23.41 -0.94 14.92
CA LEU A 114 23.43 -0.98 16.39
C LEU A 114 22.46 -2.03 16.95
N SER A 115 21.53 -2.50 16.16
CA SER A 115 20.57 -3.52 16.58
C SER A 115 21.26 -4.87 16.74
N ARG A 116 20.94 -5.58 17.83
CA ARG A 116 21.44 -6.93 18.12
C ARG A 116 20.72 -8.03 17.32
N VAL A 117 19.62 -7.68 16.68
CA VAL A 117 18.81 -8.56 15.84
C VAL A 117 18.59 -7.91 14.48
N PRO A 118 18.28 -8.67 13.42
CA PRO A 118 17.98 -8.09 12.11
C PRO A 118 16.90 -7.01 12.22
N LEU A 119 17.20 -5.82 11.67
CA LEU A 119 16.25 -4.71 11.54
C LEU A 119 15.92 -4.54 10.06
N LEU A 120 14.69 -4.91 9.68
CA LEU A 120 14.19 -4.88 8.31
C LEU A 120 13.40 -3.61 8.06
N HIS A 121 13.37 -3.18 6.81
CA HIS A 121 12.68 -1.96 6.40
C HIS A 121 11.83 -2.22 5.16
N THR A 122 10.49 -2.25 5.29
CA THR A 122 9.63 -2.18 4.11
C THR A 122 9.54 -0.72 3.64
N VAL A 123 9.81 -0.50 2.36
CA VAL A 123 9.76 0.82 1.74
C VAL A 123 8.42 1.00 1.03
N HIS A 124 7.65 2.02 1.43
CA HIS A 124 6.32 2.28 0.89
C HIS A 124 6.27 3.39 -0.16
N HIS A 125 7.39 4.08 -0.40
CA HIS A 125 7.52 5.14 -1.41
C HIS A 125 8.81 5.00 -2.22
N LEU A 126 8.93 5.75 -3.28
CA LEU A 126 10.20 5.89 -4.00
C LEU A 126 11.03 7.01 -3.36
N PRO A 127 12.32 6.78 -3.07
CA PRO A 127 13.13 7.79 -2.42
C PRO A 127 13.32 9.00 -3.35
N SER A 128 13.23 10.18 -2.77
CA SER A 128 13.74 11.39 -3.39
C SER A 128 15.28 11.35 -3.48
N PRO A 129 15.92 12.16 -4.33
CA PRO A 129 17.38 12.18 -4.42
C PRO A 129 18.10 12.41 -3.08
N PRO A 130 17.65 13.31 -2.17
CA PRO A 130 18.24 13.44 -0.84
C PRO A 130 18.08 12.19 0.03
N GLU A 131 16.92 11.52 -0.02
CA GLU A 131 16.67 10.27 0.71
C GLU A 131 17.56 9.15 0.18
N ALA A 132 17.67 9.00 -1.14
CA ALA A 132 18.53 8.00 -1.77
C ALA A 132 20.01 8.19 -1.36
N ALA A 133 20.48 9.43 -1.28
CA ALA A 133 21.82 9.76 -0.79
C ALA A 133 22.03 9.39 0.68
N LEU A 134 21.01 9.61 1.52
CA LEU A 134 21.04 9.19 2.93
C LEU A 134 21.02 7.67 3.05
N TRP A 135 20.12 6.99 2.34
CA TRP A 135 19.96 5.53 2.41
C TRP A 135 21.19 4.79 1.90
N SER A 136 21.93 5.35 0.92
CA SER A 136 23.16 4.75 0.42
C SER A 136 24.25 4.63 1.49
N ARG A 137 24.22 5.44 2.56
CA ARG A 137 25.13 5.30 3.72
C ARG A 137 24.84 4.03 4.52
N TYR A 138 23.64 3.48 4.38
CA TYR A 138 23.15 2.29 5.06
C TYR A 138 22.79 1.19 4.06
N ALA A 139 23.52 1.12 2.94
CA ALA A 139 23.24 0.22 1.83
C ALA A 139 23.21 -1.27 2.22
N ALA A 140 23.84 -1.64 3.31
CA ALA A 140 23.84 -3.00 3.84
C ALA A 140 22.58 -3.35 4.68
N ALA A 141 21.76 -2.34 5.06
CA ALA A 141 20.52 -2.59 5.78
C ALA A 141 19.54 -3.37 4.88
N PRO A 142 18.80 -4.37 5.40
CA PRO A 142 17.89 -5.17 4.57
C PRO A 142 16.61 -4.39 4.28
N PHE A 143 16.46 -3.96 3.03
CA PHE A 143 15.25 -3.35 2.50
C PHE A 143 14.33 -4.40 1.90
N ILE A 144 13.03 -4.21 2.04
CA ILE A 144 12.00 -5.00 1.37
C ILE A 144 11.24 -4.04 0.45
N ALA A 145 11.26 -4.34 -0.84
CA ALA A 145 10.52 -3.61 -1.84
C ALA A 145 9.11 -4.19 -2.00
N VAL A 146 8.16 -3.34 -2.39
CA VAL A 146 6.76 -3.73 -2.59
C VAL A 146 6.42 -4.06 -4.04
N SER A 147 7.38 -3.87 -4.94
CA SER A 147 7.31 -4.28 -6.36
C SER A 147 8.72 -4.49 -6.93
N HIS A 148 8.83 -5.24 -8.02
CA HIS A 148 10.10 -5.39 -8.74
C HIS A 148 10.54 -4.07 -9.37
N GLU A 149 9.58 -3.23 -9.80
CA GLU A 149 9.89 -1.88 -10.30
C GLU A 149 10.52 -1.02 -9.22
N GLN A 150 9.95 -1.04 -8.01
CA GLN A 150 10.55 -0.34 -6.88
C GLN A 150 11.94 -0.90 -6.53
N ALA A 151 12.10 -2.23 -6.54
CA ALA A 151 13.40 -2.85 -6.29
C ALA A 151 14.47 -2.37 -7.28
N ARG A 152 14.12 -2.17 -8.56
CA ARG A 152 15.02 -1.57 -9.56
C ARG A 152 15.38 -0.11 -9.23
N ALA A 153 14.40 0.66 -8.75
CA ALA A 153 14.63 2.05 -8.33
C ALA A 153 15.51 2.15 -7.05
N LEU A 154 15.57 1.07 -6.26
CA LEU A 154 16.43 0.95 -5.08
C LEU A 154 17.81 0.32 -5.42
N ALA A 155 18.23 0.32 -6.68
CA ALA A 155 19.52 -0.23 -7.09
C ALA A 155 20.68 0.41 -6.30
N GLY A 156 21.59 -0.44 -5.80
CA GLY A 156 22.69 -0.02 -4.92
C GLY A 156 22.41 -0.19 -3.43
N LEU A 157 21.17 -0.48 -3.03
CA LEU A 157 20.80 -0.88 -1.67
C LEU A 157 20.65 -2.39 -1.57
N HIS A 158 20.78 -2.94 -0.36
CA HIS A 158 20.52 -4.35 -0.11
C HIS A 158 19.01 -4.61 -0.08
N VAL A 159 18.39 -4.83 -1.25
CA VAL A 159 17.00 -5.29 -1.34
C VAL A 159 16.97 -6.79 -1.03
N ALA A 160 16.58 -7.13 0.20
CA ALA A 160 16.50 -8.50 0.70
C ALA A 160 15.41 -9.32 -0.03
N GLY A 161 14.41 -8.66 -0.57
CA GLY A 161 13.38 -9.28 -1.39
C GLY A 161 12.26 -8.33 -1.80
N VAL A 162 11.32 -8.86 -2.57
CA VAL A 162 10.13 -8.17 -3.03
C VAL A 162 8.91 -8.88 -2.46
N VAL A 163 8.05 -8.14 -1.74
CA VAL A 163 6.77 -8.65 -1.26
C VAL A 163 5.66 -7.69 -1.69
N HIS A 164 4.86 -8.12 -2.66
CA HIS A 164 3.70 -7.33 -3.10
C HIS A 164 2.73 -7.13 -1.94
N HIS A 165 2.15 -5.96 -1.88
CA HIS A 165 1.04 -5.68 -0.98
C HIS A 165 -0.15 -6.62 -1.22
N ALA A 166 -0.98 -6.76 -0.20
CA ALA A 166 -2.18 -7.57 -0.25
C ALA A 166 -3.43 -6.73 -0.01
N VAL A 167 -4.55 -7.30 -0.39
CA VAL A 167 -5.89 -6.85 -0.01
C VAL A 167 -6.61 -8.00 0.70
N GLU A 168 -7.42 -7.66 1.69
CA GLU A 168 -8.32 -8.62 2.33
C GLU A 168 -9.48 -8.91 1.36
N ILE A 169 -9.26 -9.89 0.50
CA ILE A 169 -10.15 -10.19 -0.65
C ILE A 169 -11.62 -10.28 -0.24
N GLU A 170 -11.90 -10.88 0.91
CA GLU A 170 -13.27 -11.09 1.41
C GLU A 170 -13.97 -9.78 1.82
N ALA A 171 -13.20 -8.73 2.13
CA ALA A 171 -13.73 -7.41 2.42
C ALA A 171 -14.14 -6.63 1.14
N TYR A 172 -13.80 -7.14 -0.05
CA TYR A 172 -14.12 -6.53 -1.35
C TYR A 172 -15.16 -7.38 -2.07
N ALA A 173 -16.43 -6.99 -1.97
CA ALA A 173 -17.53 -7.73 -2.60
C ALA A 173 -17.39 -7.73 -4.13
N PHE A 174 -17.46 -8.93 -4.73
CA PHE A 174 -17.54 -9.09 -6.18
C PHE A 174 -18.86 -8.58 -6.73
N ARG A 175 -18.83 -7.85 -7.83
CA ARG A 175 -20.02 -7.42 -8.54
C ARG A 175 -19.89 -7.72 -10.04
N ALA A 176 -20.73 -8.59 -10.56
CA ALA A 176 -20.70 -9.00 -11.96
C ALA A 176 -21.22 -7.89 -12.88
N ASP A 177 -22.30 -7.22 -12.49
CA ASP A 177 -22.97 -6.19 -13.29
C ASP A 177 -22.62 -4.79 -12.80
N PRO A 178 -21.76 -4.03 -13.51
CA PRO A 178 -21.42 -2.67 -13.13
C PRO A 178 -22.55 -1.69 -13.43
N GLU A 179 -22.48 -0.55 -12.78
CA GLU A 179 -23.25 0.66 -13.14
C GLU A 179 -22.54 1.42 -14.27
N ASP A 180 -23.22 2.41 -14.86
CA ASP A 180 -22.67 3.14 -16.01
C ASP A 180 -21.82 4.35 -15.60
N TYR A 181 -20.67 4.09 -14.96
CA TYR A 181 -19.68 5.11 -14.65
C TYR A 181 -18.24 4.55 -14.63
N LEU A 182 -17.31 5.44 -14.86
CA LEU A 182 -15.87 5.25 -14.58
C LEU A 182 -15.57 5.80 -13.17
N LEU A 183 -14.55 5.26 -12.50
CA LEU A 183 -14.16 5.71 -11.18
C LEU A 183 -12.71 6.20 -11.18
N PHE A 184 -12.47 7.37 -10.63
CA PHE A 184 -11.15 7.79 -10.15
C PHE A 184 -11.15 7.75 -8.62
N LEU A 185 -10.20 7.04 -8.03
CA LEU A 185 -10.02 6.91 -6.59
C LEU A 185 -8.54 7.11 -6.22
N GLY A 186 -8.24 8.20 -5.52
CA GLY A 186 -6.88 8.52 -5.12
C GLY A 186 -6.72 9.96 -4.67
N ARG A 187 -5.63 10.28 -3.96
CA ARG A 187 -5.37 11.63 -3.46
C ARG A 187 -5.34 12.65 -4.60
N PHE A 188 -5.84 13.84 -4.34
CA PHE A 188 -5.73 14.93 -5.29
C PHE A 188 -4.33 15.53 -5.27
N THR A 189 -3.49 15.05 -6.16
CA THR A 189 -2.17 15.59 -6.47
C THR A 189 -1.97 15.54 -7.98
N GLU A 190 -1.09 16.36 -8.52
CA GLU A 190 -0.75 16.33 -9.94
C GLU A 190 -0.33 14.91 -10.38
N GLY A 191 0.54 14.27 -9.58
CA GLY A 191 1.06 12.94 -9.87
C GLY A 191 0.00 11.84 -9.93
N LYS A 192 -1.17 11.99 -9.30
CA LYS A 192 -2.26 10.98 -9.33
C LYS A 192 -3.18 11.13 -10.55
N GLY A 193 -3.16 12.26 -11.27
CA GLY A 193 -3.77 12.39 -12.59
C GLY A 193 -5.28 12.58 -12.60
N ALA A 194 -5.89 13.22 -11.58
CA ALA A 194 -7.33 13.50 -11.57
C ALA A 194 -7.79 14.31 -12.78
N LEU A 195 -6.99 15.29 -13.22
CA LEU A 195 -7.30 16.10 -14.40
C LEU A 195 -7.29 15.25 -15.69
N ALA A 196 -6.36 14.32 -15.81
CA ALA A 196 -6.29 13.39 -16.94
C ALA A 196 -7.49 12.42 -16.95
N ALA A 197 -7.97 12.00 -15.77
CA ALA A 197 -9.20 11.20 -15.67
C ALA A 197 -10.44 11.99 -16.15
N ILE A 198 -10.54 13.27 -15.81
CA ILE A 198 -11.62 14.17 -16.27
C ILE A 198 -11.53 14.36 -17.79
N GLU A 199 -10.34 14.62 -18.33
CA GLU A 199 -10.13 14.74 -19.78
C GLU A 199 -10.58 13.47 -20.51
N MET A 200 -10.18 12.31 -20.02
CA MET A 200 -10.61 11.03 -20.57
C MET A 200 -12.12 10.87 -20.57
N ALA A 201 -12.80 11.14 -19.44
CA ALA A 201 -14.25 11.05 -19.33
C ALA A 201 -14.96 11.94 -20.34
N ARG A 202 -14.49 13.18 -20.49
CA ARG A 202 -15.05 14.14 -21.47
C ARG A 202 -14.85 13.69 -22.92
N ARG A 203 -13.66 13.23 -23.27
CA ARG A 203 -13.34 12.77 -24.63
C ARG A 203 -14.06 11.48 -25.02
N THR A 204 -14.39 10.63 -24.04
CA THR A 204 -15.08 9.35 -24.26
C THR A 204 -16.58 9.39 -24.02
N GLY A 205 -17.11 10.52 -23.49
CA GLY A 205 -18.53 10.69 -23.17
C GLY A 205 -19.01 9.91 -21.94
N HIS A 206 -18.11 9.28 -21.16
CA HIS A 206 -18.49 8.52 -19.99
C HIS A 206 -18.71 9.43 -18.77
N ARG A 207 -19.60 8.98 -17.87
CA ARG A 207 -19.71 9.55 -16.52
C ARG A 207 -18.50 9.12 -15.69
N LEU A 208 -17.95 10.08 -14.91
CA LEU A 208 -16.81 9.86 -14.02
C LEU A 208 -17.21 10.24 -12.59
N LEU A 209 -17.09 9.29 -11.65
CA LEU A 209 -17.11 9.56 -10.23
C LEU A 209 -15.68 9.77 -9.74
N ILE A 210 -15.48 10.80 -8.91
CA ILE A 210 -14.18 11.14 -8.33
C ILE A 210 -14.29 11.09 -6.81
N ALA A 211 -13.50 10.24 -6.16
CA ALA A 211 -13.49 10.03 -4.72
C ALA A 211 -12.11 10.30 -4.11
N ALA A 212 -12.03 11.28 -3.22
CA ALA A 212 -10.86 11.59 -2.39
C ALA A 212 -11.22 12.66 -1.34
N ALA A 213 -10.38 12.81 -0.30
CA ALA A 213 -10.47 13.96 0.59
C ALA A 213 -10.12 15.27 -0.14
N GLU A 214 -10.83 16.33 0.20
CA GLU A 214 -10.53 17.66 -0.32
C GLU A 214 -9.18 18.18 0.17
N ASN A 215 -8.51 18.91 -0.71
CA ASN A 215 -7.28 19.65 -0.40
C ASN A 215 -7.18 20.87 -1.31
N ASP A 216 -6.08 21.63 -1.20
CA ASP A 216 -5.88 22.85 -2.01
C ASP A 216 -5.81 22.54 -3.51
N TYR A 217 -5.18 21.43 -3.90
CA TYR A 217 -5.13 21.01 -5.31
C TYR A 217 -6.52 20.72 -5.86
N TYR A 218 -7.39 20.06 -5.08
CA TYR A 218 -8.79 19.86 -5.48
C TYR A 218 -9.49 21.19 -5.70
N ARG A 219 -9.45 22.10 -4.71
CA ARG A 219 -10.15 23.38 -4.78
C ARG A 219 -9.70 24.24 -5.96
N GLN A 220 -8.40 24.24 -6.26
CA GLN A 220 -7.82 25.08 -7.30
C GLN A 220 -7.96 24.50 -8.71
N HIS A 221 -7.86 23.18 -8.88
CA HIS A 221 -7.69 22.56 -10.19
C HIS A 221 -8.83 21.60 -10.58
N VAL A 222 -9.40 20.86 -9.63
CA VAL A 222 -10.38 19.81 -9.92
C VAL A 222 -11.81 20.33 -9.77
N ALA A 223 -12.14 21.03 -8.69
CA ALA A 223 -13.47 21.52 -8.39
C ALA A 223 -14.09 22.36 -9.51
N PRO A 224 -13.35 23.26 -10.22
CA PRO A 224 -13.91 24.01 -11.35
C PRO A 224 -14.35 23.14 -12.54
N LEU A 225 -13.92 21.88 -12.61
CA LEU A 225 -14.22 20.93 -13.68
C LEU A 225 -15.33 19.95 -13.33
N VAL A 226 -15.77 19.95 -12.06
CA VAL A 226 -16.89 19.13 -11.58
C VAL A 226 -18.21 19.81 -11.96
N ASP A 227 -19.02 19.14 -12.79
CA ASP A 227 -20.30 19.67 -13.28
C ASP A 227 -21.52 19.01 -12.62
N GLY A 228 -21.30 17.99 -11.77
CA GLY A 228 -22.35 17.26 -11.08
C GLY A 228 -23.16 16.29 -11.93
N GLN A 229 -22.87 16.19 -13.23
CA GLN A 229 -23.55 15.34 -14.21
C GLN A 229 -22.60 14.31 -14.83
N GLN A 230 -21.67 14.75 -15.67
CA GLN A 230 -20.66 13.89 -16.27
C GLN A 230 -19.50 13.67 -15.31
N VAL A 231 -19.05 14.72 -14.63
CA VAL A 231 -17.97 14.66 -13.63
C VAL A 231 -18.55 14.94 -12.26
N VAL A 232 -18.61 13.91 -11.41
CA VAL A 232 -19.25 13.97 -10.10
C VAL A 232 -18.22 13.72 -8.99
N TYR A 233 -18.08 14.68 -8.09
CA TYR A 233 -17.29 14.51 -6.89
C TYR A 233 -18.14 13.91 -5.77
N VAL A 234 -17.68 12.80 -5.17
CA VAL A 234 -18.42 12.07 -4.14
C VAL A 234 -17.82 12.23 -2.73
N GLY A 235 -16.72 12.98 -2.61
CA GLY A 235 -16.09 13.25 -1.33
C GLY A 235 -15.06 12.19 -0.91
N GLU A 236 -14.60 12.30 0.33
CA GLU A 236 -13.85 11.24 1.01
C GLU A 236 -14.84 10.14 1.43
N VAL A 237 -14.52 8.90 1.11
CA VAL A 237 -15.43 7.77 1.29
C VAL A 237 -14.97 6.82 2.39
N SER A 238 -15.93 6.20 3.08
CA SER A 238 -15.67 5.10 4.00
C SER A 238 -15.15 3.86 3.25
N HIS A 239 -14.64 2.85 3.99
CA HIS A 239 -14.25 1.58 3.36
C HIS A 239 -15.46 0.90 2.65
N ALA A 240 -16.63 0.89 3.26
CA ALA A 240 -17.83 0.31 2.66
C ALA A 240 -18.25 1.02 1.37
N ASP A 241 -18.24 2.37 1.37
CA ASP A 241 -18.55 3.15 0.18
C ASP A 241 -17.48 2.97 -0.90
N LYS A 242 -16.19 2.89 -0.52
CA LYS A 242 -15.09 2.57 -1.44
C LYS A 242 -15.33 1.24 -2.15
N VAL A 243 -15.69 0.19 -1.42
CA VAL A 243 -16.00 -1.13 -1.98
C VAL A 243 -17.20 -1.05 -2.92
N ALA A 244 -18.26 -0.34 -2.54
CA ALA A 244 -19.45 -0.14 -3.38
C ALA A 244 -19.10 0.59 -4.67
N LEU A 245 -18.33 1.69 -4.59
CA LEU A 245 -17.89 2.46 -5.75
C LEU A 245 -16.96 1.65 -6.68
N LEU A 246 -16.01 0.91 -6.11
CA LEU A 246 -15.14 0.04 -6.91
C LEU A 246 -15.95 -1.05 -7.61
N GLY A 247 -16.82 -1.77 -6.88
CA GLY A 247 -17.64 -2.83 -7.45
C GLY A 247 -18.64 -2.33 -8.50
N GLY A 248 -19.19 -1.15 -8.31
CA GLY A 248 -20.14 -0.51 -9.24
C GLY A 248 -19.50 0.06 -10.50
N ALA A 249 -18.23 0.40 -10.48
CA ALA A 249 -17.56 1.01 -11.63
C ALA A 249 -17.42 0.05 -12.82
N ARG A 250 -17.58 0.57 -14.04
CA ARG A 250 -17.25 -0.14 -15.28
C ARG A 250 -15.74 -0.37 -15.40
N ALA A 251 -14.96 0.63 -14.97
CA ALA A 251 -13.51 0.53 -14.84
C ALA A 251 -13.00 1.54 -13.82
N LEU A 252 -11.90 1.18 -13.14
CA LEU A 252 -11.06 2.16 -12.44
C LEU A 252 -10.17 2.86 -13.47
N VAL A 253 -10.19 4.19 -13.48
CA VAL A 253 -9.31 5.02 -14.32
C VAL A 253 -8.14 5.49 -13.47
N TYR A 254 -6.94 5.08 -13.85
CA TYR A 254 -5.71 5.35 -13.09
C TYR A 254 -4.63 5.99 -13.97
N PRO A 255 -4.83 7.24 -14.42
CA PRO A 255 -3.92 7.92 -15.32
C PRO A 255 -2.80 8.62 -14.54
N VAL A 256 -2.13 7.87 -13.66
CA VAL A 256 -1.04 8.36 -12.80
C VAL A 256 0.10 8.91 -13.65
N GLN A 257 0.64 10.09 -13.27
CA GLN A 257 1.74 10.77 -13.97
C GLN A 257 3.10 10.49 -13.32
N ALA A 258 3.11 10.27 -12.01
CA ALA A 258 4.32 9.92 -11.27
C ALA A 258 4.54 8.40 -11.23
N ALA A 259 5.77 7.96 -11.00
CA ALA A 259 6.08 6.56 -10.79
C ALA A 259 5.37 6.03 -9.53
N GLU A 260 4.58 4.98 -9.69
CA GLU A 260 3.82 4.36 -8.60
C GLU A 260 4.63 3.21 -7.99
N PRO A 261 4.86 3.17 -6.67
CA PRO A 261 5.60 2.07 -6.04
C PRO A 261 4.83 0.75 -6.06
N PHE A 262 3.49 0.77 -5.96
CA PHE A 262 2.63 -0.42 -6.05
C PHE A 262 1.26 -0.10 -6.66
N GLY A 263 0.50 0.83 -6.07
CA GLY A 263 -0.86 1.15 -6.50
C GLY A 263 -1.90 0.20 -5.89
N LEU A 264 -2.04 0.23 -4.57
CA LEU A 264 -2.96 -0.66 -3.83
C LEU A 264 -4.40 -0.63 -4.38
N VAL A 265 -4.87 0.54 -4.83
CA VAL A 265 -6.22 0.70 -5.42
C VAL A 265 -6.43 -0.15 -6.67
N LEU A 266 -5.36 -0.51 -7.40
CA LEU A 266 -5.44 -1.39 -8.58
C LEU A 266 -5.81 -2.82 -8.14
N ALA A 267 -5.18 -3.30 -7.07
CA ALA A 267 -5.49 -4.59 -6.46
C ALA A 267 -6.90 -4.60 -5.81
N GLU A 268 -7.29 -3.49 -5.18
CA GLU A 268 -8.63 -3.31 -4.60
C GLU A 268 -9.73 -3.33 -5.67
N ALA A 269 -9.53 -2.65 -6.80
CA ALA A 269 -10.44 -2.69 -7.94
C ALA A 269 -10.55 -4.12 -8.51
N ALA A 270 -9.42 -4.77 -8.73
CA ALA A 270 -9.40 -6.14 -9.23
C ALA A 270 -10.07 -7.12 -8.23
N ALA A 271 -9.96 -6.90 -6.93
CA ALA A 271 -10.66 -7.66 -5.90
C ALA A 271 -12.19 -7.49 -5.99
N CYS A 272 -12.72 -6.36 -6.43
CA CYS A 272 -14.14 -6.18 -6.74
C CYS A 272 -14.55 -6.77 -8.13
N GLY A 273 -13.61 -7.25 -8.92
CA GLY A 273 -13.83 -7.64 -10.31
C GLY A 273 -13.83 -6.46 -11.29
N THR A 274 -13.38 -5.30 -10.87
CA THR A 274 -13.39 -4.08 -11.68
C THR A 274 -12.10 -3.95 -12.46
N PRO A 275 -12.15 -3.91 -13.81
CA PRO A 275 -10.98 -3.76 -14.63
C PRO A 275 -10.36 -2.36 -14.51
N VAL A 276 -9.07 -2.26 -14.83
CA VAL A 276 -8.30 -1.03 -14.68
C VAL A 276 -7.86 -0.49 -16.03
N ALA A 277 -8.12 0.80 -16.29
CA ALA A 277 -7.55 1.58 -17.38
C ALA A 277 -6.47 2.51 -16.82
N ALA A 278 -5.19 2.25 -17.05
CA ALA A 278 -4.11 2.95 -16.39
C ALA A 278 -3.03 3.45 -17.35
N LEU A 279 -2.25 4.46 -16.92
CA LEU A 279 -0.95 4.76 -17.54
C LEU A 279 0.15 3.91 -16.91
N ARG A 280 1.05 3.41 -17.74
CA ARG A 280 2.20 2.59 -17.35
C ARG A 280 3.27 3.47 -16.71
N ARG A 281 3.19 3.65 -15.41
CA ARG A 281 4.14 4.44 -14.60
C ARG A 281 4.54 3.65 -13.35
N GLY A 282 5.85 3.48 -13.14
CA GLY A 282 6.35 2.66 -12.04
C GLY A 282 5.80 1.24 -12.09
N ALA A 283 5.30 0.74 -10.95
CA ALA A 283 4.80 -0.63 -10.81
C ALA A 283 3.44 -0.90 -11.47
N VAL A 284 2.77 0.09 -12.07
CA VAL A 284 1.44 -0.13 -12.68
C VAL A 284 1.45 -1.30 -13.68
N GLY A 285 2.47 -1.38 -14.53
CA GLY A 285 2.59 -2.48 -15.52
C GLY A 285 2.95 -3.84 -14.91
N GLU A 286 3.35 -3.88 -13.64
CA GLU A 286 3.56 -5.12 -12.88
C GLU A 286 2.28 -5.57 -12.16
N ILE A 287 1.45 -4.62 -11.71
CA ILE A 287 0.25 -4.89 -10.93
C ILE A 287 -0.95 -5.16 -11.84
N VAL A 288 -1.09 -4.38 -12.91
CA VAL A 288 -2.11 -4.60 -13.94
C VAL A 288 -1.61 -5.68 -14.90
N ASP A 289 -2.36 -6.76 -15.03
CA ASP A 289 -2.13 -7.85 -15.96
C ASP A 289 -2.92 -7.54 -17.23
N ASP A 290 -2.18 -7.12 -18.28
CA ASP A 290 -2.79 -6.64 -19.54
C ASP A 290 -3.74 -7.69 -20.12
N ASP A 291 -4.94 -7.25 -20.51
CA ASP A 291 -6.05 -8.06 -21.04
C ASP A 291 -6.67 -9.06 -20.04
N VAL A 292 -6.25 -9.03 -18.77
CA VAL A 292 -6.80 -9.89 -17.73
C VAL A 292 -7.42 -9.06 -16.62
N THR A 293 -6.64 -8.18 -15.96
CA THR A 293 -7.14 -7.32 -14.87
C THR A 293 -7.33 -5.86 -15.30
N GLY A 294 -6.89 -5.52 -16.49
CA GLY A 294 -6.94 -4.17 -17.02
C GLY A 294 -6.05 -4.03 -18.23
N VAL A 295 -5.69 -2.81 -18.59
CA VAL A 295 -4.65 -2.50 -19.56
C VAL A 295 -3.85 -1.28 -19.11
N ALA A 296 -2.53 -1.39 -19.10
CA ALA A 296 -1.62 -0.29 -18.84
C ALA A 296 -1.10 0.28 -20.15
N PHE A 297 -1.43 1.53 -20.45
CA PHE A 297 -1.09 2.24 -21.68
C PHE A 297 0.09 3.18 -21.49
N ASP A 298 0.82 3.45 -22.58
CA ASP A 298 2.02 4.30 -22.53
C ASP A 298 1.69 5.80 -22.65
N SER A 299 0.50 6.15 -23.20
CA SER A 299 0.04 7.53 -23.38
C SER A 299 -1.45 7.69 -23.11
N MET A 300 -1.88 8.94 -22.87
CA MET A 300 -3.30 9.28 -22.67
C MET A 300 -4.14 8.99 -23.94
N ASP A 301 -3.63 9.26 -25.13
CA ASP A 301 -4.36 8.97 -26.36
C ASP A 301 -4.56 7.47 -26.56
N ALA A 302 -3.54 6.65 -26.25
CA ALA A 302 -3.68 5.21 -26.28
C ALA A 302 -4.68 4.70 -25.23
N LEU A 303 -4.67 5.28 -24.02
CA LEU A 303 -5.60 4.94 -22.94
C LEU A 303 -7.05 5.27 -23.35
N ILE A 304 -7.28 6.45 -23.93
CA ILE A 304 -8.60 6.87 -24.38
C ILE A 304 -9.09 5.97 -25.53
N ALA A 305 -8.25 5.72 -26.52
CA ALA A 305 -8.60 4.83 -27.64
C ALA A 305 -8.82 3.38 -27.20
N GLY A 306 -8.08 2.93 -26.21
CA GLY A 306 -8.12 1.56 -25.70
C GLY A 306 -9.19 1.30 -24.63
N LEU A 307 -9.92 2.33 -24.15
CA LEU A 307 -10.94 2.15 -23.11
C LEU A 307 -11.97 1.07 -23.45
N PRO A 308 -12.53 0.96 -24.69
CA PRO A 308 -13.48 -0.10 -25.00
C PRO A 308 -12.93 -1.50 -24.77
N ARG A 309 -11.62 -1.73 -24.99
CA ARG A 309 -10.93 -3.00 -24.71
C ARG A 309 -10.97 -3.33 -23.21
N VAL A 310 -10.73 -2.33 -22.35
CA VAL A 310 -10.79 -2.51 -20.90
C VAL A 310 -12.21 -2.83 -20.44
N LEU A 311 -13.22 -2.10 -20.97
CA LEU A 311 -14.61 -2.29 -20.61
C LEU A 311 -15.20 -3.65 -21.02
N ALA A 312 -14.55 -4.37 -21.93
CA ALA A 312 -14.95 -5.69 -22.42
C ALA A 312 -14.36 -6.85 -21.59
N LEU A 313 -13.49 -6.58 -20.61
CA LEU A 313 -12.84 -7.62 -19.81
C LEU A 313 -13.83 -8.36 -18.91
N ASP A 314 -13.61 -9.66 -18.74
CA ASP A 314 -14.42 -10.52 -17.87
C ASP A 314 -14.12 -10.23 -16.39
N ARG A 315 -15.09 -9.70 -15.68
CA ARG A 315 -14.97 -9.30 -14.27
C ARG A 315 -14.70 -10.50 -13.35
N GLY A 316 -15.17 -11.69 -13.68
CA GLY A 316 -14.89 -12.92 -12.95
C GLY A 316 -13.41 -13.31 -13.05
N GLN A 317 -12.82 -13.18 -14.24
CA GLN A 317 -11.40 -13.38 -14.48
C GLN A 317 -10.55 -12.34 -13.74
N VAL A 318 -10.97 -11.06 -13.74
CA VAL A 318 -10.33 -9.97 -12.97
C VAL A 318 -10.26 -10.37 -11.50
N ARG A 319 -11.41 -10.73 -10.89
CA ARG A 319 -11.49 -11.17 -9.48
C ARG A 319 -10.61 -12.39 -9.21
N ALA A 320 -10.71 -13.43 -10.04
CA ALA A 320 -9.95 -14.67 -9.84
C ALA A 320 -8.44 -14.41 -9.86
N THR A 321 -7.99 -13.46 -10.66
CA THR A 321 -6.58 -13.06 -10.73
C THR A 321 -6.17 -12.28 -9.49
N ALA A 322 -7.02 -11.38 -8.97
CA ALA A 322 -6.75 -10.66 -7.72
C ALA A 322 -6.59 -11.62 -6.53
N VAL A 323 -7.49 -12.62 -6.40
CA VAL A 323 -7.41 -13.66 -5.37
C VAL A 323 -6.05 -14.37 -5.39
N ARG A 324 -5.59 -14.79 -6.56
CA ARG A 324 -4.29 -15.47 -6.70
C ARG A 324 -3.09 -14.58 -6.41
N ARG A 325 -3.16 -13.30 -6.81
CA ARG A 325 -1.98 -12.41 -6.80
C ARG A 325 -1.87 -11.56 -5.54
N PHE A 326 -2.98 -11.15 -4.94
CA PHE A 326 -3.02 -10.13 -3.91
C PHE A 326 -3.68 -10.56 -2.60
N GLY A 327 -3.94 -11.86 -2.40
CA GLY A 327 -4.44 -12.38 -1.14
C GLY A 327 -3.43 -12.22 0.01
N VAL A 328 -3.95 -12.04 1.24
CA VAL A 328 -3.16 -11.82 2.46
C VAL A 328 -2.17 -12.96 2.70
N ASP A 329 -2.58 -14.20 2.50
CA ASP A 329 -1.73 -15.38 2.71
C ASP A 329 -0.43 -15.30 1.93
N ARG A 330 -0.51 -14.91 0.65
CA ARG A 330 0.66 -14.75 -0.21
C ARG A 330 1.64 -13.69 0.31
N MET A 331 1.12 -12.57 0.80
CA MET A 331 1.95 -11.52 1.39
C MET A 331 2.64 -12.02 2.66
N VAL A 332 1.90 -12.66 3.56
CA VAL A 332 2.43 -13.21 4.82
C VAL A 332 3.50 -14.26 4.55
N ASP A 333 3.25 -15.19 3.61
CA ASP A 333 4.21 -16.24 3.23
C ASP A 333 5.48 -15.64 2.63
N GLY A 334 5.36 -14.57 1.83
CA GLY A 334 6.49 -13.82 1.29
C GLY A 334 7.36 -13.19 2.39
N TYR A 335 6.74 -12.55 3.38
CA TYR A 335 7.48 -12.00 4.53
C TYR A 335 8.11 -13.11 5.38
N LEU A 336 7.41 -14.21 5.64
CA LEU A 336 7.94 -15.32 6.42
C LEU A 336 9.17 -15.95 5.77
N ALA A 337 9.19 -16.10 4.45
CA ALA A 337 10.36 -16.58 3.72
C ALA A 337 11.59 -15.68 3.94
N LEU A 338 11.38 -14.34 3.88
CA LEU A 338 12.45 -13.36 4.15
C LEU A 338 12.91 -13.38 5.62
N TYR A 339 11.97 -13.46 6.56
CA TYR A 339 12.30 -13.54 8.00
C TYR A 339 13.12 -14.77 8.32
N ALA A 340 12.75 -15.94 7.77
CA ALA A 340 13.49 -17.17 7.97
C ALA A 340 14.92 -17.09 7.44
N ALA A 341 15.12 -16.49 6.26
CA ALA A 341 16.42 -16.28 5.66
C ALA A 341 17.32 -15.37 6.52
N LEU A 342 16.77 -14.24 6.98
CA LEU A 342 17.53 -13.24 7.74
C LEU A 342 17.81 -13.67 9.18
N ALA A 343 16.82 -14.25 9.87
CA ALA A 343 17.03 -14.80 11.22
C ALA A 343 17.99 -15.99 11.21
N GLY A 344 17.96 -16.82 10.17
CA GLY A 344 18.91 -17.94 10.00
C GLY A 344 20.33 -17.49 9.70
N ALA A 345 20.53 -16.38 9.02
CA ALA A 345 21.84 -15.79 8.78
C ALA A 345 22.45 -15.20 10.06
N ALA A 346 21.64 -14.48 10.86
CA ALA A 346 22.09 -13.87 12.12
C ALA A 346 22.53 -14.86 13.19
N MET A 347 22.06 -16.13 13.13
CA MET A 347 22.48 -17.18 14.08
C MET A 347 23.80 -17.86 13.68
N LYS A 348 24.35 -17.61 12.50
CA LYS A 348 25.59 -18.20 11.99
C LYS A 348 26.80 -17.28 12.15
N THR A 349 26.59 -16.04 12.54
CA THR A 349 27.61 -15.03 12.85
C THR A 349 27.77 -14.83 14.35
#